data_d50ae1bf075c789bb7b82736aa171958
#
_entry.id   d50ae1bf075c789bb7b82736aa171958
#
_cell.length_a   1.000
_cell.length_b   1.000
_cell.length_c   1.000
_cell.angle_alpha   90.00
_cell.angle_beta   90.00
_cell.angle_gamma   90.00
#
_symmetry.space_group_name_H-M   'P 1'
#
loop_
_entity.id
_entity.type
_entity.pdbx_description
1 polymer ?
#
loop_
_entity_poly.entity_id
_entity_poly.type
_entity_poly.pdbx_seq_one_letter_code
_entity_poly.pdbx_strand_id
1 'polypeptide(L)'
;PDKPSRPTGTSSGKIHRSYSYSSSTIDSDGDQIFYKFDWDDGTNSGWVGPYNSGETLYLSHVWSTSGSYNIKVKAKDEHGAESVWSDPLPIRMPKNKQPINLLQQFLVRLIERFPLLEYLLDFR
;
A
#
# COMPACT_ATOMS: atom_id res chain seq x y z
N PRO A 1 -0.31 12.02 -22.56
CA PRO A 1 -1.35 11.07 -22.12
C PRO A 1 -2.37 11.71 -21.20
N ASP A 2 -3.57 11.15 -21.20
CA ASP A 2 -4.63 11.58 -20.32
C ASP A 2 -4.30 11.20 -18.85
N LYS A 3 -5.00 11.83 -17.92
CA LYS A 3 -4.94 11.48 -16.50
C LYS A 3 -5.25 9.98 -16.33
N PRO A 4 -4.36 9.18 -15.72
CA PRO A 4 -4.62 7.77 -15.49
C PRO A 4 -5.83 7.52 -14.59
N SER A 5 -6.41 6.33 -14.71
CA SER A 5 -7.46 5.89 -13.81
C SER A 5 -6.92 5.78 -12.37
N ARG A 6 -7.80 6.01 -11.39
CA ARG A 6 -7.49 5.73 -9.99
C ARG A 6 -6.95 4.31 -9.90
N PRO A 7 -5.85 4.06 -9.17
CA PRO A 7 -5.36 2.71 -8.99
C PRO A 7 -6.44 1.76 -8.46
N THR A 8 -6.46 0.56 -9.01
CA THR A 8 -7.37 -0.51 -8.60
C THR A 8 -6.58 -1.58 -7.87
N GLY A 9 -7.07 -2.00 -6.72
CA GLY A 9 -6.43 -3.03 -5.91
C GLY A 9 -6.99 -3.05 -4.50
N THR A 10 -6.36 -3.83 -3.64
CA THR A 10 -6.77 -3.98 -2.25
C THR A 10 -6.66 -2.67 -1.49
N SER A 11 -7.73 -2.26 -0.81
CA SER A 11 -7.76 -1.02 0.00
C SER A 11 -7.39 -1.25 1.47
N SER A 12 -7.23 -2.49 1.88
CA SER A 12 -6.81 -2.86 3.24
C SER A 12 -5.95 -4.11 3.18
N GLY A 13 -4.85 -4.11 3.88
CA GLY A 13 -3.91 -5.22 3.84
C GLY A 13 -3.07 -5.29 5.10
N LYS A 14 -1.98 -6.03 5.01
CA LYS A 14 -1.01 -6.23 6.10
C LYS A 14 0.35 -5.71 5.68
N ILE A 15 1.08 -5.12 6.62
CA ILE A 15 2.48 -4.79 6.39
C ILE A 15 3.29 -6.05 6.06
N HIS A 16 4.39 -5.87 5.33
CA HIS A 16 5.29 -6.95 4.89
C HIS A 16 4.67 -7.95 3.92
N ARG A 17 3.53 -7.63 3.32
CA ARG A 17 2.92 -8.39 2.23
C ARG A 17 2.89 -7.58 0.96
N SER A 18 3.06 -8.28 -0.18
CA SER A 18 2.97 -7.67 -1.50
C SER A 18 1.52 -7.60 -1.97
N TYR A 19 1.14 -6.44 -2.48
CA TYR A 19 -0.18 -6.23 -3.10
C TYR A 19 0.00 -5.62 -4.47
N SER A 20 -0.82 -6.06 -5.43
CA SER A 20 -0.79 -5.61 -6.81
C SER A 20 -1.86 -4.56 -7.06
N TYR A 21 -1.48 -3.52 -7.80
CA TYR A 21 -2.35 -2.42 -8.19
C TYR A 21 -2.26 -2.22 -9.68
N SER A 22 -3.36 -1.79 -10.27
CA SER A 22 -3.45 -1.57 -11.72
C SER A 22 -3.96 -0.17 -12.03
N SER A 23 -3.61 0.29 -13.22
CA SER A 23 -4.12 1.52 -13.81
C SER A 23 -3.97 1.46 -15.32
N SER A 24 -4.56 2.40 -16.00
CA SER A 24 -4.41 2.59 -17.44
C SER A 24 -4.71 4.03 -17.81
N THR A 25 -4.23 4.43 -18.98
CA THR A 25 -4.61 5.68 -19.61
C THR A 25 -4.49 5.57 -21.12
N ILE A 26 -4.93 6.59 -21.82
CA ILE A 26 -4.87 6.71 -23.28
C ILE A 26 -3.95 7.87 -23.64
N ASP A 27 -3.14 7.69 -24.67
CA ASP A 27 -2.45 8.77 -25.33
C ASP A 27 -3.17 9.08 -26.64
N SER A 28 -3.58 10.32 -26.83
CA SER A 28 -4.35 10.74 -28.02
C SER A 28 -3.59 10.60 -29.33
N ASP A 29 -2.26 10.66 -29.26
CA ASP A 29 -1.39 10.47 -30.41
C ASP A 29 -1.03 9.00 -30.66
N GLY A 30 -1.48 8.10 -29.79
CA GLY A 30 -1.17 6.66 -29.85
C GLY A 30 0.25 6.33 -29.42
N ASP A 31 0.91 7.23 -28.72
CA ASP A 31 2.29 7.03 -28.24
C ASP A 31 2.33 5.98 -27.13
N GLN A 32 3.50 5.38 -26.98
CA GLN A 32 3.76 4.49 -25.86
C GLN A 32 3.85 5.27 -24.55
N ILE A 33 3.43 4.62 -23.47
CA ILE A 33 3.22 5.23 -22.17
C ILE A 33 4.10 4.58 -21.11
N PHE A 34 4.66 5.43 -20.25
CA PHE A 34 5.35 5.04 -19.02
C PHE A 34 4.54 5.49 -17.84
N TYR A 35 4.50 4.71 -16.75
CA TYR A 35 3.74 5.01 -15.55
C TYR A 35 4.65 5.11 -14.34
N LYS A 36 4.27 5.96 -13.40
CA LYS A 36 4.94 6.07 -12.11
C LYS A 36 3.89 6.06 -11.01
N PHE A 37 3.99 5.08 -10.11
CA PHE A 37 3.20 5.02 -8.89
C PHE A 37 3.91 5.74 -7.76
N ASP A 38 3.18 6.57 -7.03
CA ASP A 38 3.58 7.09 -5.73
C ASP A 38 2.87 6.26 -4.67
N TRP A 39 3.66 5.56 -3.87
CA TRP A 39 3.14 4.64 -2.85
C TRP A 39 2.80 5.33 -1.53
N ASP A 40 3.09 6.63 -1.43
CA ASP A 40 2.81 7.48 -0.27
C ASP A 40 3.54 7.05 1.02
N ASP A 41 4.58 6.27 0.89
CA ASP A 41 5.46 5.84 1.99
C ASP A 41 6.88 6.44 1.88
N GLY A 42 7.03 7.48 1.09
CA GLY A 42 8.31 8.08 0.76
C GLY A 42 8.99 7.44 -0.44
N THR A 43 8.38 6.41 -1.04
CA THR A 43 8.91 5.72 -2.22
C THR A 43 7.97 5.80 -3.41
N ASN A 44 8.52 5.56 -4.58
CA ASN A 44 7.75 5.47 -5.82
C ASN A 44 8.35 4.35 -6.70
N SER A 45 7.61 3.99 -7.74
CA SER A 45 8.02 2.90 -8.63
C SER A 45 9.12 3.29 -9.63
N GLY A 46 9.42 4.59 -9.76
CA GLY A 46 10.10 5.09 -10.94
C GLY A 46 9.21 4.96 -12.18
N TRP A 47 9.73 5.35 -13.33
CA TRP A 47 9.02 5.21 -14.59
C TRP A 47 9.10 3.77 -15.10
N VAL A 48 7.95 3.16 -15.33
CA VAL A 48 7.82 1.77 -15.76
C VAL A 48 7.11 1.71 -17.10
N GLY A 49 7.65 1.00 -18.02
CA GLY A 49 7.13 0.85 -19.38
C GLY A 49 8.21 0.42 -20.37
N PRO A 50 7.92 0.50 -21.69
CA PRO A 50 6.71 1.10 -22.28
C PRO A 50 5.49 0.18 -22.28
N TYR A 51 4.32 0.80 -22.25
CA TYR A 51 3.02 0.15 -22.46
C TYR A 51 2.32 0.82 -23.65
N ASN A 52 1.46 0.07 -24.31
CA ASN A 52 0.64 0.62 -25.37
C ASN A 52 -0.47 1.51 -24.79
N SER A 53 -0.89 2.51 -25.57
CA SER A 53 -2.06 3.33 -25.21
C SER A 53 -3.26 2.44 -24.92
N GLY A 54 -3.90 2.62 -23.78
CA GLY A 54 -5.04 1.82 -23.32
C GLY A 54 -4.71 0.49 -22.65
N GLU A 55 -3.44 0.09 -22.64
CA GLU A 55 -3.01 -1.15 -21.96
C GLU A 55 -3.02 -0.96 -20.46
N THR A 56 -3.51 -1.96 -19.72
CA THR A 56 -3.50 -1.96 -18.26
C THR A 56 -2.16 -2.47 -17.75
N LEU A 57 -1.54 -1.71 -16.83
CA LEU A 57 -0.36 -2.17 -16.14
C LEU A 57 -0.71 -2.64 -14.73
N TYR A 58 0.14 -3.52 -14.21
CA TYR A 58 0.07 -4.03 -12.83
C TYR A 58 1.42 -3.86 -12.19
N LEU A 59 1.46 -3.24 -11.01
CA LEU A 59 2.66 -3.14 -10.20
C LEU A 59 2.35 -3.53 -8.76
N SER A 60 3.32 -4.18 -8.13
CA SER A 60 3.20 -4.62 -6.74
C SER A 60 4.07 -3.78 -5.82
N HIS A 61 3.62 -3.65 -4.57
CA HIS A 61 4.37 -2.94 -3.53
C HIS A 61 4.15 -3.59 -2.17
N VAL A 62 5.14 -3.40 -1.29
CA VAL A 62 5.13 -3.87 0.10
C VAL A 62 5.30 -2.66 1.00
N TRP A 63 4.37 -2.45 1.92
CA TRP A 63 4.51 -1.42 2.96
C TRP A 63 5.11 -2.06 4.22
N SER A 64 6.11 -1.40 4.80
CA SER A 64 6.80 -1.89 6.00
C SER A 64 6.27 -1.27 7.28
N THR A 65 5.50 -0.20 7.19
CA THR A 65 5.00 0.55 8.33
C THR A 65 3.48 0.62 8.28
N SER A 66 2.83 0.40 9.42
CA SER A 66 1.39 0.58 9.53
C SER A 66 1.00 2.02 9.29
N GLY A 67 -0.17 2.24 8.72
CA GLY A 67 -0.66 3.58 8.43
C GLY A 67 -1.73 3.58 7.35
N SER A 68 -2.12 4.79 6.99
CA SER A 68 -3.00 5.04 5.86
C SER A 68 -2.19 5.70 4.75
N TYR A 69 -2.39 5.26 3.52
CA TYR A 69 -1.65 5.73 2.36
C TYR A 69 -2.61 6.08 1.24
N ASN A 70 -2.27 7.07 0.44
CA ASN A 70 -3.00 7.46 -0.75
C ASN A 70 -2.14 7.18 -1.97
N ILE A 71 -2.35 6.02 -2.60
CA ILE A 71 -1.62 5.68 -3.81
C ILE A 71 -2.17 6.44 -5.00
N LYS A 72 -1.28 6.93 -5.83
CA LYS A 72 -1.63 7.60 -7.07
C LYS A 72 -0.63 7.26 -8.16
N VAL A 73 -1.02 7.47 -9.39
CA VAL A 73 -0.23 7.15 -10.56
C VAL A 73 -0.28 8.30 -11.55
N LYS A 74 0.82 8.55 -12.22
CA LYS A 74 0.86 9.43 -13.39
C LYS A 74 1.55 8.75 -14.55
N ALA A 75 1.33 9.29 -15.73
CA ALA A 75 1.85 8.77 -16.97
C ALA A 75 2.68 9.80 -17.71
N LYS A 76 3.59 9.34 -18.54
CA LYS A 76 4.23 10.16 -19.56
C LYS A 76 4.31 9.39 -20.87
N ASP A 77 4.36 10.10 -21.98
CA ASP A 77 4.59 9.49 -23.28
C ASP A 77 6.10 9.34 -23.57
N GLU A 78 6.41 8.75 -24.70
CA GLU A 78 7.79 8.55 -25.15
C GLU A 78 8.50 9.86 -25.51
N HIS A 79 7.77 10.97 -25.62
CA HIS A 79 8.31 12.30 -25.86
C HIS A 79 8.52 13.11 -24.58
N GLY A 80 8.16 12.54 -23.43
CA GLY A 80 8.34 13.16 -22.12
C GLY A 80 7.17 14.02 -21.64
N ALA A 81 6.06 14.08 -22.36
CA ALA A 81 4.87 14.81 -21.92
C ALA A 81 4.18 14.04 -20.79
N GLU A 82 4.01 14.66 -19.62
CA GLU A 82 3.46 14.04 -18.44
C GLU A 82 1.99 14.42 -18.22
N SER A 83 1.22 13.47 -17.73
CA SER A 83 -0.12 13.70 -17.24
C SER A 83 -0.11 14.33 -15.84
N VAL A 84 -1.27 14.77 -15.36
CA VAL A 84 -1.47 15.01 -13.93
C VAL A 84 -1.56 13.68 -13.19
N TRP A 85 -1.42 13.72 -11.86
CA TRP A 85 -1.64 12.55 -11.04
C TRP A 85 -3.08 12.08 -11.12
N SER A 86 -3.28 10.77 -11.05
CA SER A 86 -4.60 10.17 -10.91
C SER A 86 -5.29 10.62 -9.60
N ASP A 87 -6.59 10.40 -9.51
CA ASP A 87 -7.25 10.41 -8.21
C ASP A 87 -6.62 9.33 -7.31
N PRO A 88 -6.44 9.61 -6.02
CA PRO A 88 -5.79 8.66 -5.13
C PRO A 88 -6.70 7.50 -4.76
N LEU A 89 -6.09 6.33 -4.55
CA LEU A 89 -6.73 5.20 -3.90
C LEU A 89 -6.28 5.18 -2.43
N PRO A 90 -7.19 5.45 -1.48
CA PRO A 90 -6.85 5.32 -0.06
C PRO A 90 -6.72 3.86 0.32
N ILE A 91 -5.64 3.53 1.01
CA ILE A 91 -5.43 2.17 1.54
C ILE A 91 -5.08 2.24 3.01
N ARG A 92 -5.34 1.15 3.72
CA ARG A 92 -4.97 1.00 5.14
C ARG A 92 -4.12 -0.23 5.35
N MET A 93 -3.02 -0.04 6.07
CA MET A 93 -2.15 -1.10 6.57
C MET A 93 -2.19 -1.04 8.09
N PRO A 94 -3.19 -1.68 8.75
CA PRO A 94 -3.31 -1.63 10.19
C PRO A 94 -2.15 -2.36 10.87
N LYS A 95 -1.91 -2.03 12.14
CA LYS A 95 -0.91 -2.71 12.94
C LYS A 95 -1.23 -4.21 13.01
N ASN A 96 -0.18 -5.03 12.85
CA ASN A 96 -0.27 -6.44 13.14
C ASN A 96 -0.49 -6.63 14.64
N LYS A 97 -1.67 -7.12 15.00
CA LYS A 97 -1.89 -7.66 16.34
C LYS A 97 -1.33 -9.07 16.37
N GLN A 98 -0.26 -9.29 17.11
CA GLN A 98 0.18 -10.65 17.38
C GLN A 98 -0.88 -11.33 18.26
N PRO A 99 -1.36 -12.52 17.87
CA PRO A 99 -2.28 -13.24 18.72
C PRO A 99 -1.58 -13.58 20.04
N ILE A 100 -2.28 -13.32 21.15
CA ILE A 100 -1.82 -13.71 22.47
C ILE A 100 -1.83 -15.25 22.51
N ASN A 101 -0.68 -15.88 22.80
CA ASN A 101 -0.61 -17.32 22.91
C ASN A 101 -1.33 -17.82 24.17
N LEU A 102 -1.53 -19.14 24.28
CA LEU A 102 -2.27 -19.73 25.39
C LEU A 102 -1.65 -19.40 26.75
N LEU A 103 -0.32 -19.39 26.83
CA LEU A 103 0.37 -19.04 28.08
C LEU A 103 0.10 -17.60 28.48
N GLN A 104 0.19 -16.67 27.54
CA GLN A 104 -0.11 -15.25 27.78
C GLN A 104 -1.55 -15.05 28.20
N GLN A 105 -2.50 -15.74 27.56
CA GLN A 105 -3.92 -15.71 27.94
C GLN A 105 -4.13 -16.22 29.35
N PHE A 106 -3.43 -17.31 29.72
CA PHE A 106 -3.50 -17.88 31.06
C PHE A 106 -2.97 -16.87 32.10
N LEU A 107 -1.86 -16.25 31.85
CA LEU A 107 -1.26 -15.25 32.75
C LEU A 107 -2.16 -14.02 32.93
N VAL A 108 -2.75 -13.54 31.86
CA VAL A 108 -3.69 -12.41 31.91
C VAL A 108 -4.89 -12.76 32.80
N ARG A 109 -5.49 -13.95 32.62
CA ARG A 109 -6.62 -14.41 33.43
C ARG A 109 -6.24 -14.58 34.91
N LEU A 110 -5.03 -15.05 35.15
CA LEU A 110 -4.52 -15.22 36.51
C LEU A 110 -4.34 -13.87 37.22
N ILE A 111 -3.81 -12.86 36.52
CA ILE A 111 -3.66 -11.50 37.03
C ILE A 111 -5.03 -10.89 37.34
N GLU A 112 -6.02 -11.06 36.46
CA GLU A 112 -7.38 -10.56 36.65
C GLU A 112 -8.05 -11.19 37.90
N ARG A 113 -7.77 -12.49 38.14
CA ARG A 113 -8.32 -13.23 39.26
C ARG A 113 -7.58 -12.96 40.57
N PHE A 114 -6.29 -12.67 40.51
CA PHE A 114 -5.43 -12.43 41.65
C PHE A 114 -4.62 -11.15 41.44
N PRO A 115 -5.22 -9.97 41.69
CA PRO A 115 -4.57 -8.68 41.40
C PRO A 115 -3.19 -8.48 42.07
N LEU A 116 -2.92 -9.17 43.18
CA LEU A 116 -1.63 -9.10 43.85
C LEU A 116 -0.48 -9.70 43.02
N LEU A 117 -0.78 -10.60 42.09
CA LEU A 117 0.23 -11.17 41.19
C LEU A 117 0.76 -10.17 40.20
N GLU A 118 -0.02 -9.18 39.82
CA GLU A 118 0.41 -8.09 38.95
C GLU A 118 1.59 -7.35 39.57
N TYR A 119 1.57 -7.13 40.87
CA TYR A 119 2.64 -6.49 41.61
C TYR A 119 3.94 -7.32 41.57
N LEU A 120 3.83 -8.66 41.61
CA LEU A 120 4.97 -9.55 41.54
C LEU A 120 5.50 -9.69 40.11
N LEU A 121 4.63 -9.67 39.12
CA LEU A 121 5.01 -9.80 37.71
C LEU A 121 5.57 -8.54 37.12
N ASP A 122 5.29 -7.39 37.72
CA ASP A 122 5.83 -6.09 37.31
C ASP A 122 7.28 -5.89 37.82
N PHE A 123 7.82 -6.87 38.42
CA PHE A 123 9.19 -6.86 38.95
C PHE A 123 10.19 -7.10 37.80
N ARG A 124 11.00 -6.12 37.51
CA ARG A 124 11.97 -6.16 36.41
C ARG A 124 13.39 -6.03 36.91
#